data_d717d5fef6ff90753d72388d496271e7
#
_entry.id   d717d5fef6ff90753d72388d496271e7
#
_cell.length_a   1.000
_cell.length_b   1.000
_cell.length_c   1.000
_cell.angle_alpha   90.00
_cell.angle_beta   90.00
_cell.angle_gamma   90.00
#
_symmetry.space_group_name_H-M   'P 1'
#
loop_
_entity.id
_entity.type
_entity.pdbx_description
1 polymer ?
#
loop_
_entity_poly.entity_id
_entity_poly.type
_entity_poly.pdbx_seq_one_letter_code
_entity_poly.pdbx_strand_id
1 'polypeptide(L)'
;MKFAIIVPARKGSKTVKDKNLYKLKNKSLVEYTFNQIKNLNFKKFILSNDERILRKASKYKINILYKRPKETSGSKSSTVKTLLHFVKWLKIYDKDISELVVLQPTSPLRERKDIINAINIYKKKKFYSLFSISESLEHPYEAINIKNLKNNSWNYVLKKSKKFYRRQDFDINSYFINGAIYIININKLKQFKSIVTNNHGLYVMRKFNSFDINDFEDFKIAKKLI
;
A
#
# COMPACT_ATOMS: atom_id res chain seq x y z
N MET A 1 -2.92 -13.07 -18.39
CA MET A 1 -2.49 -12.08 -17.36
C MET A 1 -1.09 -12.44 -16.90
N LYS A 2 -0.12 -11.57 -17.12
CA LYS A 2 1.26 -11.73 -16.65
C LYS A 2 1.53 -10.65 -15.60
N PHE A 3 1.83 -11.08 -14.37
CA PHE A 3 1.95 -10.20 -13.21
C PHE A 3 3.40 -9.82 -12.94
N ALA A 4 3.60 -8.58 -12.46
CA ALA A 4 4.84 -8.16 -11.82
C ALA A 4 4.56 -7.57 -10.44
N ILE A 5 5.41 -7.90 -9.47
CA ILE A 5 5.37 -7.33 -8.12
C ILE A 5 6.22 -6.06 -8.09
N ILE A 6 5.64 -5.00 -7.58
CA ILE A 6 6.23 -3.66 -7.51
C ILE A 6 6.32 -3.23 -6.05
N VAL A 7 7.52 -2.86 -5.62
CA VAL A 7 7.77 -2.31 -4.28
C VAL A 7 8.21 -0.84 -4.41
N PRO A 8 7.30 0.14 -4.21
CA PRO A 8 7.67 1.55 -4.23
C PRO A 8 8.34 1.95 -2.91
N ALA A 9 9.61 2.35 -2.97
CA ALA A 9 10.38 2.74 -1.78
C ALA A 9 11.30 3.94 -2.09
N ARG A 10 10.78 5.16 -2.07
CA ARG A 10 11.57 6.37 -2.31
C ARG A 10 12.49 6.68 -1.15
N LYS A 11 13.57 7.41 -1.45
CA LYS A 11 14.42 8.08 -0.45
C LYS A 11 13.63 9.17 0.26
N GLY A 12 13.87 9.30 1.55
CA GLY A 12 13.26 10.35 2.38
C GLY A 12 11.76 10.11 2.64
N SER A 13 11.38 10.27 3.88
CA SER A 13 10.00 10.28 4.36
C SER A 13 9.80 11.54 5.18
N LYS A 14 8.57 12.10 5.18
CA LYS A 14 8.25 13.32 5.93
C LYS A 14 8.14 13.05 7.43
N THR A 15 7.50 11.94 7.81
CA THR A 15 7.16 11.62 9.20
C THR A 15 8.30 10.91 9.94
N VAL A 16 8.97 9.98 9.27
CA VAL A 16 10.12 9.25 9.84
C VAL A 16 11.26 9.30 8.85
N LYS A 17 12.39 9.91 9.25
CA LYS A 17 13.60 9.98 8.43
C LYS A 17 14.02 8.56 8.02
N ASP A 18 14.28 8.36 6.71
CA ASP A 18 14.68 7.07 6.16
C ASP A 18 13.73 5.89 6.50
N LYS A 19 12.41 6.13 6.60
CA LYS A 19 11.38 5.16 7.03
C LYS A 19 11.61 3.75 6.48
N ASN A 20 11.85 3.61 5.18
CA ASN A 20 12.04 2.31 4.53
C ASN A 20 13.28 1.55 4.99
N LEU A 21 14.28 2.26 5.52
CA LEU A 21 15.53 1.70 6.04
C LEU A 21 15.52 1.56 7.57
N TYR A 22 14.52 2.12 8.25
CA TYR A 22 14.42 2.01 9.70
C TYR A 22 14.28 0.54 10.11
N LYS A 23 15.04 0.13 11.13
CA LYS A 23 15.10 -1.25 11.59
C LYS A 23 13.94 -1.58 12.53
N LEU A 24 13.21 -2.63 12.18
CA LEU A 24 12.34 -3.39 13.07
C LEU A 24 13.07 -4.68 13.43
N LYS A 25 13.51 -4.81 14.69
CA LYS A 25 14.45 -5.86 15.09
C LYS A 25 15.65 -5.92 14.13
N ASN A 26 15.90 -7.05 13.48
CA ASN A 26 17.10 -7.29 12.69
C ASN A 26 16.98 -6.93 11.20
N LYS A 27 15.80 -6.43 10.73
CA LYS A 27 15.54 -6.10 9.32
C LYS A 27 15.03 -4.68 9.18
N SER A 28 15.40 -4.02 8.09
CA SER A 28 14.77 -2.76 7.72
C SER A 28 13.34 -2.98 7.22
N LEU A 29 12.49 -1.95 7.34
CA LEU A 29 11.08 -2.03 6.96
C LEU A 29 10.88 -2.61 5.54
N VAL A 30 11.65 -2.15 4.56
CA VAL A 30 11.55 -2.65 3.19
C VAL A 30 11.93 -4.13 3.06
N GLU A 31 12.83 -4.64 3.91
CA GLU A 31 13.25 -6.05 3.88
C GLU A 31 12.15 -7.01 4.34
N TYR A 32 11.18 -6.56 5.15
CA TYR A 32 9.98 -7.36 5.45
C TYR A 32 9.21 -7.66 4.17
N THR A 33 8.96 -6.65 3.33
CA THR A 33 8.32 -6.86 2.03
C THR A 33 9.16 -7.76 1.12
N PHE A 34 10.48 -7.59 1.08
CA PHE A 34 11.35 -8.46 0.29
C PHE A 34 11.25 -9.93 0.72
N ASN A 35 11.24 -10.19 2.03
CA ASN A 35 11.05 -11.56 2.56
C ASN A 35 9.69 -12.16 2.17
N GLN A 36 8.62 -11.36 2.19
CA GLN A 36 7.27 -11.81 1.83
C GLN A 36 7.22 -12.29 0.38
N ILE A 37 8.00 -11.67 -0.52
CA ILE A 37 7.94 -11.92 -1.97
C ILE A 37 9.09 -12.78 -2.51
N LYS A 38 10.19 -12.99 -1.78
CA LYS A 38 11.42 -13.62 -2.30
C LYS A 38 11.19 -14.93 -3.05
N ASN A 39 10.29 -15.78 -2.56
CA ASN A 39 9.99 -17.10 -3.12
C ASN A 39 8.72 -17.14 -3.99
N LEU A 40 8.14 -15.99 -4.34
CA LEU A 40 7.02 -15.95 -5.28
C LEU A 40 7.57 -16.01 -6.72
N ASN A 41 6.96 -16.82 -7.56
CA ASN A 41 7.36 -16.97 -8.97
C ASN A 41 6.76 -15.85 -9.85
N PHE A 42 7.17 -14.59 -9.56
CA PHE A 42 6.80 -13.40 -10.33
C PHE A 42 8.05 -12.56 -10.59
N LYS A 43 8.07 -11.76 -11.66
CA LYS A 43 9.05 -10.69 -11.80
C LYS A 43 8.82 -9.65 -10.71
N LYS A 44 9.89 -9.20 -10.06
CA LYS A 44 9.86 -8.30 -8.90
C LYS A 44 10.72 -7.09 -9.19
N PHE A 45 10.18 -5.90 -8.96
CA PHE A 45 10.86 -4.63 -9.18
C PHE A 45 10.79 -3.76 -7.95
N ILE A 46 11.91 -3.11 -7.64
CA ILE A 46 11.98 -2.03 -6.65
C ILE A 46 11.95 -0.68 -7.36
N LEU A 47 11.07 0.21 -6.96
CA LEU A 47 11.03 1.58 -7.47
C LEU A 47 11.65 2.52 -6.44
N SER A 48 12.98 2.67 -6.49
CA SER A 48 13.72 3.47 -5.53
C SER A 48 14.71 4.41 -6.22
N ASN A 49 15.01 5.52 -5.55
CA ASN A 49 16.10 6.45 -5.83
C ASN A 49 17.14 6.46 -4.68
N ASP A 50 17.13 5.45 -3.80
CA ASP A 50 18.07 5.29 -2.69
C ASP A 50 18.96 4.07 -2.95
N GLU A 51 20.25 4.31 -3.16
CA GLU A 51 21.22 3.24 -3.45
C GLU A 51 21.33 2.21 -2.32
N ARG A 52 21.06 2.60 -1.06
CA ARG A 52 21.03 1.68 0.09
C ARG A 52 19.90 0.67 -0.04
N ILE A 53 18.72 1.12 -0.53
CA ILE A 53 17.56 0.27 -0.78
C ILE A 53 17.82 -0.63 -1.98
N LEU A 54 18.39 -0.10 -3.06
CA LEU A 54 18.73 -0.87 -4.27
C LEU A 54 19.71 -2.00 -3.94
N ARG A 55 20.78 -1.72 -3.17
CA ARG A 55 21.74 -2.75 -2.72
C ARG A 55 21.06 -3.85 -1.89
N LYS A 56 20.11 -3.49 -1.01
CA LYS A 56 19.32 -4.48 -0.27
C LYS A 56 18.44 -5.31 -1.21
N ALA A 57 17.74 -4.69 -2.14
CA ALA A 57 16.85 -5.37 -3.09
C ALA A 57 17.61 -6.40 -3.94
N SER A 58 18.83 -6.06 -4.41
CA SER A 58 19.70 -6.96 -5.15
C SER A 58 20.02 -8.25 -4.38
N LYS A 59 20.28 -8.17 -3.06
CA LYS A 59 20.51 -9.35 -2.20
C LYS A 59 19.31 -10.29 -2.15
N TYR A 60 18.10 -9.77 -2.37
CA TYR A 60 16.85 -10.56 -2.45
C TYR A 60 16.47 -10.95 -3.88
N LYS A 61 17.38 -10.78 -4.86
CA LYS A 61 17.13 -11.06 -6.29
C LYS A 61 15.93 -10.29 -6.86
N ILE A 62 15.74 -9.06 -6.39
CA ILE A 62 14.71 -8.13 -6.90
C ILE A 62 15.35 -7.25 -7.96
N ASN A 63 14.68 -7.05 -9.10
CA ASN A 63 15.19 -6.27 -10.22
C ASN A 63 15.35 -4.79 -9.83
N ILE A 64 16.55 -4.25 -10.06
CA ILE A 64 16.97 -2.88 -9.73
C ILE A 64 17.23 -2.02 -10.97
N LEU A 65 16.96 -2.52 -12.17
CA LEU A 65 17.28 -1.82 -13.43
C LEU A 65 16.50 -0.53 -13.61
N TYR A 66 15.27 -0.47 -13.07
CA TYR A 66 14.52 0.76 -13.07
C TYR A 66 15.02 1.69 -11.95
N LYS A 67 15.67 2.78 -12.33
CA LYS A 67 16.03 3.86 -11.41
C LYS A 67 14.89 4.88 -11.36
N ARG A 68 14.30 5.06 -10.17
CA ARG A 68 13.22 6.01 -9.98
C ARG A 68 13.72 7.46 -10.16
N PRO A 69 13.18 8.24 -11.12
CA PRO A 69 13.68 9.57 -11.42
C PRO A 69 13.30 10.59 -10.34
N LYS A 70 14.03 11.71 -10.30
CA LYS A 70 13.81 12.80 -9.31
C LYS A 70 12.38 13.34 -9.33
N GLU A 71 11.80 13.51 -10.51
CA GLU A 71 10.43 14.05 -10.72
C GLU A 71 9.30 13.19 -10.11
N THR A 72 9.57 11.88 -9.88
CA THR A 72 8.64 10.98 -9.20
C THR A 72 9.04 10.71 -7.75
N SER A 73 10.15 11.28 -7.28
CA SER A 73 10.74 11.00 -5.95
C SER A 73 10.44 12.09 -4.91
N GLY A 74 9.89 13.22 -5.33
CA GLY A 74 9.53 14.32 -4.44
C GLY A 74 8.43 13.95 -3.44
N SER A 75 8.31 14.73 -2.36
CA SER A 75 7.36 14.47 -1.26
C SER A 75 5.89 14.56 -1.70
N LYS A 76 5.58 15.32 -2.75
CA LYS A 76 4.25 15.47 -3.35
C LYS A 76 3.98 14.45 -4.48
N SER A 77 4.95 13.57 -4.81
CA SER A 77 4.76 12.60 -5.89
C SER A 77 3.84 11.46 -5.46
N SER A 78 2.74 11.28 -6.19
CA SER A 78 1.80 10.18 -5.94
C SER A 78 2.37 8.84 -6.40
N THR A 79 1.86 7.76 -5.81
CA THR A 79 2.16 6.39 -6.25
C THR A 79 1.75 6.20 -7.71
N VAL A 80 0.61 6.74 -8.13
CA VAL A 80 0.12 6.68 -9.52
C VAL A 80 1.13 7.29 -10.49
N LYS A 81 1.64 8.50 -10.22
CA LYS A 81 2.67 9.14 -11.07
C LYS A 81 3.91 8.26 -11.22
N THR A 82 4.35 7.65 -10.12
CA THR A 82 5.50 6.72 -10.11
C THR A 82 5.23 5.48 -10.95
N LEU A 83 4.07 4.87 -10.81
CA LEU A 83 3.68 3.68 -11.58
C LEU A 83 3.52 3.99 -13.06
N LEU A 84 2.92 5.11 -13.44
CA LEU A 84 2.80 5.52 -14.85
C LEU A 84 4.18 5.73 -15.49
N HIS A 85 5.13 6.33 -14.78
CA HIS A 85 6.51 6.45 -15.26
C HIS A 85 7.19 5.08 -15.39
N PHE A 86 7.05 4.22 -14.38
CA PHE A 86 7.56 2.85 -14.44
C PHE A 86 6.99 2.05 -15.61
N VAL A 87 5.69 2.17 -15.89
CA VAL A 87 5.03 1.46 -17.00
C VAL A 87 5.58 1.90 -18.37
N LYS A 88 5.99 3.17 -18.54
CA LYS A 88 6.66 3.61 -19.79
C LYS A 88 7.97 2.85 -19.99
N TRP A 89 8.78 2.76 -18.97
CA TRP A 89 10.04 1.99 -18.97
C TRP A 89 9.78 0.48 -19.17
N LEU A 90 8.79 -0.08 -18.46
CA LEU A 90 8.45 -1.49 -18.50
C LEU A 90 8.04 -1.98 -19.88
N LYS A 91 7.39 -1.15 -20.69
CA LYS A 91 7.02 -1.49 -22.07
C LYS A 91 8.23 -1.80 -22.96
N ILE A 92 9.37 -1.18 -22.66
CA ILE A 92 10.63 -1.41 -23.37
C ILE A 92 11.31 -2.67 -22.82
N TYR A 93 11.26 -2.84 -21.50
CA TYR A 93 11.93 -3.94 -20.78
C TYR A 93 11.20 -5.28 -20.90
N ASP A 94 9.87 -5.30 -20.74
CA ASP A 94 9.03 -6.51 -20.83
C ASP A 94 7.57 -6.11 -21.13
N LYS A 95 7.24 -6.10 -22.43
CA LYS A 95 5.92 -5.72 -22.94
C LYS A 95 4.79 -6.69 -22.57
N ASP A 96 5.12 -7.91 -22.14
CA ASP A 96 4.13 -8.94 -21.84
C ASP A 96 3.49 -8.78 -20.47
N ILE A 97 4.11 -8.02 -19.56
CA ILE A 97 3.53 -7.74 -18.25
C ILE A 97 2.30 -6.85 -18.43
N SER A 98 1.15 -7.37 -18.00
CA SER A 98 -0.15 -6.70 -18.10
C SER A 98 -0.72 -6.23 -16.77
N GLU A 99 -0.23 -6.79 -15.63
CA GLU A 99 -0.76 -6.55 -14.31
C GLU A 99 0.36 -6.17 -13.31
N LEU A 100 0.13 -5.15 -12.49
CA LEU A 100 1.03 -4.75 -11.42
C LEU A 100 0.43 -5.10 -10.06
N VAL A 101 1.21 -5.79 -9.22
CA VAL A 101 0.91 -6.01 -7.80
C VAL A 101 1.79 -5.06 -6.99
N VAL A 102 1.20 -4.01 -6.48
CA VAL A 102 1.92 -2.95 -5.74
C VAL A 102 1.85 -3.25 -4.26
N LEU A 103 3.00 -3.41 -3.62
CA LEU A 103 3.14 -3.76 -2.21
C LEU A 103 3.89 -2.66 -1.48
N GLN A 104 3.19 -1.96 -0.59
CA GLN A 104 3.84 -0.91 0.20
C GLN A 104 4.72 -1.51 1.31
N PRO A 105 5.95 -0.98 1.52
CA PRO A 105 6.83 -1.44 2.61
C PRO A 105 6.28 -1.18 4.00
N THR A 106 5.37 -0.22 4.14
CA THR A 106 4.79 0.20 5.44
C THR A 106 3.89 -0.85 6.09
N SER A 107 3.60 -1.96 5.42
CA SER A 107 2.80 -3.08 5.94
C SER A 107 3.69 -4.31 6.24
N PRO A 108 4.52 -4.29 7.30
CA PRO A 108 5.49 -5.37 7.59
C PRO A 108 4.83 -6.67 8.02
N LEU A 109 3.62 -6.62 8.59
CA LEU A 109 2.87 -7.78 9.08
C LEU A 109 2.03 -8.48 7.98
N ARG A 110 1.94 -7.90 6.76
CA ARG A 110 1.34 -8.58 5.60
C ARG A 110 2.02 -9.92 5.37
N GLU A 111 1.25 -10.96 5.13
CA GLU A 111 1.76 -12.29 4.86
C GLU A 111 1.84 -12.60 3.35
N ARG A 112 2.65 -13.58 2.99
CA ARG A 112 2.72 -14.08 1.61
C ARG A 112 1.36 -14.60 1.12
N LYS A 113 0.59 -15.27 1.99
CA LYS A 113 -0.74 -15.77 1.66
C LYS A 113 -1.71 -14.65 1.29
N ASP A 114 -1.59 -13.46 1.90
CA ASP A 114 -2.44 -12.31 1.56
C ASP A 114 -2.21 -11.89 0.11
N ILE A 115 -0.94 -11.86 -0.34
CA ILE A 115 -0.57 -11.51 -1.71
C ILE A 115 -1.14 -12.51 -2.70
N ILE A 116 -0.98 -13.81 -2.42
CA ILE A 116 -1.46 -14.91 -3.28
C ILE A 116 -2.98 -14.88 -3.37
N ASN A 117 -3.67 -14.75 -2.24
CA ASN A 117 -5.13 -14.73 -2.18
C ASN A 117 -5.70 -13.53 -2.95
N ALA A 118 -5.12 -12.34 -2.78
CA ALA A 118 -5.52 -11.16 -3.54
C ALA A 118 -5.36 -11.36 -5.05
N ILE A 119 -4.24 -11.95 -5.51
CA ILE A 119 -4.01 -12.27 -6.91
C ILE A 119 -5.06 -13.28 -7.43
N ASN A 120 -5.40 -14.30 -6.63
CA ASN A 120 -6.38 -15.32 -7.03
C ASN A 120 -7.79 -14.73 -7.17
N ILE A 121 -8.22 -13.88 -6.23
CA ILE A 121 -9.50 -13.15 -6.32
C ILE A 121 -9.52 -12.26 -7.57
N TYR A 122 -8.44 -11.51 -7.81
CA TYR A 122 -8.32 -10.65 -8.97
C TYR A 122 -8.47 -11.42 -10.29
N LYS A 123 -7.75 -12.55 -10.42
CA LYS A 123 -7.82 -13.42 -11.62
C LYS A 123 -9.22 -13.97 -11.87
N LYS A 124 -9.86 -14.51 -10.82
CA LYS A 124 -11.17 -15.18 -10.90
C LYS A 124 -12.28 -14.23 -11.37
N LYS A 125 -12.27 -12.99 -10.92
CA LYS A 125 -13.35 -12.01 -11.15
C LYS A 125 -13.08 -11.03 -12.28
N LYS A 126 -11.89 -11.06 -12.91
CA LYS A 126 -11.48 -10.19 -14.04
C LYS A 126 -11.66 -8.68 -13.74
N PHE A 127 -11.32 -8.26 -12.54
CA PHE A 127 -11.37 -6.86 -12.13
C PHE A 127 -10.35 -6.01 -12.91
N TYR A 128 -10.60 -4.69 -12.99
CA TYR A 128 -9.62 -3.71 -13.48
C TYR A 128 -8.58 -3.36 -12.44
N SER A 129 -9.00 -3.33 -11.18
CA SER A 129 -8.12 -3.15 -10.03
C SER A 129 -8.62 -3.99 -8.84
N LEU A 130 -7.75 -4.21 -7.87
CA LEU A 130 -8.09 -4.75 -6.55
C LEU A 130 -7.26 -4.04 -5.51
N PHE A 131 -7.85 -3.77 -4.36
CA PHE A 131 -7.11 -3.26 -3.21
C PHE A 131 -7.50 -3.97 -1.92
N SER A 132 -6.54 -4.02 -1.00
CA SER A 132 -6.78 -4.61 0.31
C SER A 132 -7.45 -3.61 1.24
N ILE A 133 -8.37 -4.15 2.04
CA ILE A 133 -9.10 -3.45 3.07
C ILE A 133 -9.00 -4.21 4.39
N SER A 134 -9.24 -3.53 5.48
CA SER A 134 -9.42 -4.13 6.80
C SER A 134 -10.57 -3.45 7.52
N GLU A 135 -11.20 -4.16 8.44
CA GLU A 135 -12.21 -3.59 9.31
C GLU A 135 -11.68 -2.34 10.03
N SER A 136 -12.50 -1.31 10.12
CA SER A 136 -12.16 -0.05 10.78
C SER A 136 -11.85 -0.25 12.26
N LEU A 137 -10.80 0.39 12.74
CA LEU A 137 -10.52 0.47 14.18
C LEU A 137 -11.59 1.33 14.86
N GLU A 138 -11.79 2.51 14.31
CA GLU A 138 -12.81 3.46 14.73
C GLU A 138 -13.90 3.58 13.65
N HIS A 139 -15.15 3.74 14.06
CA HIS A 139 -16.24 3.83 13.11
C HIS A 139 -16.30 5.25 12.50
N PRO A 140 -16.49 5.41 11.17
CA PRO A 140 -16.51 6.72 10.52
C PRO A 140 -17.59 7.67 11.06
N TYR A 141 -18.69 7.14 11.61
CA TYR A 141 -19.73 7.96 12.25
C TYR A 141 -19.26 8.65 13.55
N GLU A 142 -18.15 8.20 14.14
CA GLU A 142 -17.58 8.80 15.34
C GLU A 142 -16.50 9.83 14.99
N ALA A 143 -16.14 9.98 13.72
CA ALA A 143 -15.20 10.96 13.27
C ALA A 143 -15.77 12.37 13.37
N ILE A 144 -15.02 13.29 14.00
CA ILE A 144 -15.38 14.68 14.17
C ILE A 144 -14.43 15.61 13.43
N ASN A 145 -14.94 16.75 12.98
CA ASN A 145 -14.17 17.85 12.45
C ASN A 145 -14.17 18.99 13.46
N ILE A 146 -12.99 19.34 13.96
CA ILE A 146 -12.81 20.46 14.91
C ILE A 146 -12.66 21.74 14.13
N LYS A 147 -13.60 22.67 14.30
CA LYS A 147 -13.57 24.00 13.70
C LYS A 147 -12.73 24.96 14.51
N ASN A 148 -12.87 24.92 15.82
CA ASN A 148 -12.11 25.76 16.74
C ASN A 148 -12.02 25.11 18.12
N LEU A 149 -10.79 24.81 18.55
CA LEU A 149 -10.54 24.21 19.87
C LEU A 149 -10.81 25.15 21.05
N LYS A 150 -10.61 26.48 20.86
CA LYS A 150 -10.76 27.46 21.95
C LYS A 150 -12.20 27.60 22.45
N ASN A 151 -13.16 27.45 21.55
CA ASN A 151 -14.60 27.52 21.89
C ASN A 151 -15.31 26.18 21.74
N ASN A 152 -14.57 25.05 21.68
CA ASN A 152 -15.09 23.70 21.54
C ASN A 152 -16.05 23.50 20.34
N SER A 153 -15.83 24.25 19.25
CA SER A 153 -16.66 24.16 18.06
C SER A 153 -16.24 23.00 17.17
N TRP A 154 -17.14 22.05 16.98
CA TRP A 154 -16.93 20.85 16.17
C TRP A 154 -18.22 20.37 15.50
N ASN A 155 -18.10 19.46 14.55
CA ASN A 155 -19.23 18.71 13.97
C ASN A 155 -18.77 17.31 13.53
N TYR A 156 -19.71 16.39 13.40
CA TYR A 156 -19.42 15.08 12.81
C TYR A 156 -19.01 15.24 11.34
N VAL A 157 -18.03 14.42 10.89
CA VAL A 157 -17.60 14.37 9.48
C VAL A 157 -18.74 13.79 8.61
N LEU A 158 -19.40 12.73 9.11
CA LEU A 158 -20.55 12.14 8.45
C LEU A 158 -21.83 12.46 9.24
N LYS A 159 -22.89 12.88 8.53
CA LYS A 159 -24.21 13.04 9.13
C LYS A 159 -24.77 11.66 9.47
N LYS A 160 -25.17 11.48 10.72
CA LYS A 160 -25.88 10.27 11.16
C LYS A 160 -27.37 10.40 10.82
N SER A 161 -27.95 9.37 10.22
CA SER A 161 -29.40 9.32 9.97
C SER A 161 -30.22 9.02 11.25
N LYS A 162 -29.56 8.38 12.24
CA LYS A 162 -30.14 8.01 13.53
C LYS A 162 -29.16 8.35 14.66
N LYS A 163 -29.66 8.50 15.90
CA LYS A 163 -28.83 8.60 17.09
C LYS A 163 -28.35 7.19 17.48
N PHE A 164 -27.08 6.90 17.26
CA PHE A 164 -26.46 5.68 17.75
C PHE A 164 -25.69 5.98 19.03
N TYR A 165 -25.88 5.15 20.05
CA TYR A 165 -25.22 5.32 21.36
C TYR A 165 -24.10 4.31 21.59
N ARG A 166 -24.14 3.17 20.88
CA ARG A 166 -23.15 2.10 21.02
C ARG A 166 -22.66 1.68 19.64
N ARG A 167 -21.42 1.22 19.55
CA ARG A 167 -20.79 0.77 18.32
C ARG A 167 -21.57 -0.36 17.62
N GLN A 168 -22.15 -1.28 18.40
CA GLN A 168 -22.96 -2.37 17.87
C GLN A 168 -24.31 -1.94 17.28
N ASP A 169 -24.73 -0.70 17.53
CA ASP A 169 -25.99 -0.16 16.98
C ASP A 169 -25.78 0.44 15.58
N PHE A 170 -24.54 0.49 15.09
CA PHE A 170 -24.27 0.95 13.73
C PHE A 170 -24.78 -0.07 12.70
N ASP A 171 -25.56 0.40 11.76
CA ASP A 171 -26.22 -0.41 10.74
C ASP A 171 -25.33 -0.77 9.55
N ILE A 172 -24.09 -0.31 9.53
CA ILE A 172 -23.08 -0.56 8.48
C ILE A 172 -21.74 -1.01 9.06
N ASN A 173 -21.19 -2.07 8.46
CA ASN A 173 -19.83 -2.46 8.68
C ASN A 173 -18.88 -1.53 7.91
N SER A 174 -17.93 -0.91 8.58
CA SER A 174 -16.98 -0.01 7.96
C SER A 174 -15.62 -0.65 7.77
N TYR A 175 -15.00 -0.36 6.61
CA TYR A 175 -13.68 -0.83 6.24
C TYR A 175 -12.81 0.33 5.75
N PHE A 176 -11.52 0.25 6.00
CA PHE A 176 -10.54 1.18 5.44
C PHE A 176 -9.66 0.51 4.39
N ILE A 177 -9.28 1.28 3.36
CA ILE A 177 -8.22 0.89 2.43
C ILE A 177 -6.89 0.95 3.20
N ASN A 178 -6.32 -0.23 3.51
CA ASN A 178 -5.15 -0.32 4.39
C ASN A 178 -3.80 -0.12 3.68
N GLY A 179 -3.81 0.07 2.35
CA GLY A 179 -2.58 0.37 1.60
C GLY A 179 -1.64 -0.81 1.37
N ALA A 180 -1.90 -1.98 1.96
CA ALA A 180 -0.96 -3.09 1.94
C ALA A 180 -0.79 -3.73 0.56
N ILE A 181 -1.89 -3.91 -0.19
CA ILE A 181 -1.89 -4.57 -1.50
C ILE A 181 -2.77 -3.77 -2.47
N TYR A 182 -2.22 -3.45 -3.63
CA TYR A 182 -2.98 -3.00 -4.79
C TYR A 182 -2.63 -3.87 -5.99
N ILE A 183 -3.63 -4.22 -6.79
CA ILE A 183 -3.44 -4.88 -8.08
C ILE A 183 -4.13 -4.01 -9.13
N ILE A 184 -3.47 -3.77 -10.24
CA ILE A 184 -4.02 -2.92 -11.31
C ILE A 184 -3.58 -3.40 -12.68
N ASN A 185 -4.53 -3.45 -13.61
CA ASN A 185 -4.25 -3.64 -15.02
C ASN A 185 -3.55 -2.40 -15.59
N ILE A 186 -2.45 -2.60 -16.32
CA ILE A 186 -1.60 -1.52 -16.84
C ILE A 186 -2.39 -0.58 -17.78
N ASN A 187 -3.25 -1.10 -18.66
CA ASN A 187 -4.03 -0.27 -19.57
C ASN A 187 -5.06 0.56 -18.79
N LYS A 188 -5.66 -0.02 -17.75
CA LYS A 188 -6.62 0.68 -16.90
C LYS A 188 -5.94 1.74 -16.01
N LEU A 189 -4.73 1.47 -15.52
CA LEU A 189 -3.91 2.48 -14.85
C LEU A 189 -3.66 3.70 -15.74
N LYS A 190 -3.35 3.49 -17.02
CA LYS A 190 -3.16 4.58 -17.99
C LYS A 190 -4.46 5.33 -18.30
N GLN A 191 -5.54 4.59 -18.47
CA GLN A 191 -6.87 5.13 -18.80
C GLN A 191 -7.41 6.01 -17.66
N PHE A 192 -7.43 5.46 -16.45
CA PHE A 192 -8.06 6.13 -15.30
C PHE A 192 -7.11 7.01 -14.49
N LYS A 193 -5.78 6.89 -14.70
CA LYS A 193 -4.75 7.55 -13.88
C LYS A 193 -4.99 7.36 -12.38
N SER A 194 -5.47 6.18 -11.99
CA SER A 194 -5.82 5.78 -10.63
C SER A 194 -5.48 4.31 -10.41
N ILE A 195 -5.13 3.94 -9.18
CA ILE A 195 -4.99 2.54 -8.74
C ILE A 195 -6.30 1.97 -8.17
N VAL A 196 -7.31 2.81 -8.00
CA VAL A 196 -8.68 2.43 -7.65
C VAL A 196 -9.57 2.82 -8.83
N THR A 197 -10.27 1.85 -9.42
CA THR A 197 -11.11 2.02 -10.61
C THR A 197 -12.57 1.72 -10.28
N ASN A 198 -13.48 2.02 -11.19
CA ASN A 198 -14.92 1.73 -11.04
C ASN A 198 -15.25 0.22 -11.07
N ASN A 199 -14.40 -0.62 -11.71
CA ASN A 199 -14.51 -2.08 -11.66
C ASN A 199 -13.36 -2.62 -10.80
N HIS A 200 -13.59 -2.72 -9.49
CA HIS A 200 -12.59 -3.13 -8.53
C HIS A 200 -13.05 -4.29 -7.66
N GLY A 201 -12.08 -5.09 -7.26
CA GLY A 201 -12.22 -6.13 -6.24
C GLY A 201 -11.69 -5.65 -4.89
N LEU A 202 -12.19 -6.29 -3.84
CA LEU A 202 -11.75 -6.08 -2.48
C LEU A 202 -11.09 -7.35 -1.94
N TYR A 203 -9.98 -7.20 -1.24
CA TYR A 203 -9.36 -8.25 -0.45
C TYR A 203 -9.38 -7.87 1.03
N VAL A 204 -10.21 -8.55 1.81
CA VAL A 204 -10.31 -8.31 3.26
C VAL A 204 -9.12 -8.97 3.96
N MET A 205 -8.26 -8.16 4.55
CA MET A 205 -7.13 -8.61 5.37
C MET A 205 -7.54 -8.71 6.84
N ARG A 206 -6.91 -9.64 7.55
CA ARG A 206 -6.97 -9.64 9.02
C ARG A 206 -6.43 -8.33 9.56
N LYS A 207 -7.07 -7.78 10.57
CA LYS A 207 -6.71 -6.52 11.23
C LYS A 207 -5.23 -6.49 11.63
N PHE A 208 -4.73 -7.56 12.23
CA PHE A 208 -3.32 -7.71 12.60
C PHE A 208 -2.37 -7.60 11.39
N ASN A 209 -2.67 -8.29 10.28
CA ASN A 209 -1.81 -8.31 9.09
C ASN A 209 -1.85 -6.97 8.32
N SER A 210 -2.86 -6.15 8.56
CA SER A 210 -3.09 -4.87 7.87
C SER A 210 -2.43 -3.68 8.56
N PHE A 211 -1.67 -3.90 9.64
CA PHE A 211 -1.00 -2.83 10.38
C PHE A 211 -0.08 -2.03 9.46
N ASP A 212 -0.31 -0.73 9.37
CA ASP A 212 0.44 0.21 8.53
C ASP A 212 1.27 1.16 9.38
N ILE A 213 2.55 1.34 9.02
CA ILE A 213 3.47 2.21 9.76
C ILE A 213 3.47 3.60 9.12
N ASN A 214 2.90 4.58 9.79
CA ASN A 214 2.84 5.96 9.35
C ASN A 214 3.86 6.86 10.06
N ASP A 215 4.06 6.66 11.35
CA ASP A 215 4.90 7.49 12.22
C ASP A 215 5.82 6.66 13.12
N PHE A 216 6.44 7.30 14.10
CA PHE A 216 7.39 6.67 15.00
C PHE A 216 6.72 5.81 16.08
N GLU A 217 5.52 6.17 16.51
CA GLU A 217 4.75 5.38 17.48
C GLU A 217 4.33 4.04 16.86
N ASP A 218 3.94 4.04 15.60
CA ASP A 218 3.64 2.80 14.85
C ASP A 218 4.85 1.86 14.82
N PHE A 219 6.08 2.40 14.70
CA PHE A 219 7.30 1.57 14.79
C PHE A 219 7.48 0.91 16.15
N LYS A 220 7.17 1.62 17.24
CA LYS A 220 7.24 1.06 18.61
C LYS A 220 6.24 -0.10 18.76
N ILE A 221 5.02 0.10 18.25
CA ILE A 221 3.97 -0.92 18.25
C ILE A 221 4.40 -2.12 17.39
N ALA A 222 4.77 -1.89 16.13
CA ALA A 222 5.21 -2.94 15.22
C ALA A 222 6.36 -3.78 15.78
N LYS A 223 7.30 -3.14 16.49
CA LYS A 223 8.44 -3.83 17.12
C LYS A 223 8.03 -4.83 18.21
N LYS A 224 6.88 -4.59 18.88
CA LYS A 224 6.32 -5.52 19.85
C LYS A 224 5.51 -6.65 19.18
N LEU A 225 4.93 -6.38 17.99
CA LEU A 225 4.09 -7.33 17.26
C LEU A 225 4.91 -8.34 16.42
N ILE A 226 6.15 -8.03 16.07
CA ILE A 226 7.08 -8.87 15.32
C ILE A 226 8.02 -9.63 16.27
#